data_f39199bcf06b06cce5d0c3b530cc0666
#
_entry.id   f39199bcf06b06cce5d0c3b530cc0666
#
_cell.length_a   1.000
_cell.length_b   1.000
_cell.length_c   1.000
_cell.angle_alpha   90.00
_cell.angle_beta   90.00
_cell.angle_gamma   90.00
#
_symmetry.space_group_name_H-M   'P 1'
#
loop_
_entity.id
_entity.type
_entity.pdbx_description
1 polymer ?
#
loop_
_entity_poly.entity_id
_entity_poly.type
_entity_poly.pdbx_seq_one_letter_code
_entity_poly.pdbx_strand_id
1 'polypeptide(L)'
;MLLNRMNVLIRNYTYTMFYYNQGIPDENWYRSPGSKGQSVEFFPDFKEEDFTKQFNFNYFSEYFFLQGFSIFELIGHIIVNIYDIQLKRKEISFHKAINKLKEKDLVKFYELDKIRNSNEFDDAAKHRHNITHNQHPQFISSGINKCENGIVTAGVGNYTTSQKVKRIMDGMLKCLEQSIEVLNGN
;
A
#
# COMPACT_ATOMS: atom_id res chain seq x y z
N MET A 1 18.89 8.64 -9.76
CA MET A 1 18.24 7.37 -9.34
C MET A 1 16.87 7.62 -8.75
N LEU A 2 16.67 8.55 -7.80
CA LEU A 2 15.37 8.87 -7.20
C LEU A 2 14.33 9.30 -8.25
N LEU A 3 14.65 10.26 -9.11
CA LEU A 3 13.74 10.76 -10.15
C LEU A 3 13.18 9.64 -11.05
N ASN A 4 14.03 8.68 -11.45
CA ASN A 4 13.57 7.57 -12.29
C ASN A 4 12.55 6.67 -11.56
N ARG A 5 12.75 6.40 -10.25
CA ARG A 5 11.79 5.65 -9.45
C ARG A 5 10.49 6.41 -9.24
N MET A 6 10.56 7.72 -9.01
CA MET A 6 9.38 8.58 -8.93
C MET A 6 8.58 8.58 -10.24
N ASN A 7 9.25 8.65 -11.41
CA ASN A 7 8.57 8.56 -12.70
C ASN A 7 7.85 7.22 -12.90
N VAL A 8 8.45 6.11 -12.45
CA VAL A 8 7.80 4.79 -12.48
C VAL A 8 6.61 4.75 -11.54
N LEU A 9 6.74 5.29 -10.33
CA LEU A 9 5.65 5.37 -9.35
C LEU A 9 4.47 6.18 -9.90
N ILE A 10 4.73 7.38 -10.43
CA ILE A 10 3.70 8.26 -11.02
C ILE A 10 3.01 7.56 -12.19
N ARG A 11 3.74 6.84 -13.04
CA ARG A 11 3.16 6.07 -14.13
C ARG A 11 2.20 5.00 -13.63
N ASN A 12 2.60 4.20 -12.64
CA ASN A 12 1.74 3.19 -12.05
C ASN A 12 0.50 3.81 -11.41
N TYR A 13 0.65 4.92 -10.68
CA TYR A 13 -0.47 5.68 -10.14
C TYR A 13 -1.43 6.14 -11.24
N THR A 14 -0.91 6.73 -12.32
CA THR A 14 -1.71 7.23 -13.45
C THR A 14 -2.52 6.11 -14.11
N TYR A 15 -1.90 4.94 -14.37
CA TYR A 15 -2.63 3.80 -14.92
C TYR A 15 -3.66 3.23 -13.95
N THR A 16 -3.33 3.15 -12.66
CA THR A 16 -4.31 2.73 -11.64
C THR A 16 -5.52 3.66 -11.65
N MET A 17 -5.28 4.99 -11.66
CA MET A 17 -6.36 5.99 -11.68
C MET A 17 -7.14 6.00 -12.99
N PHE A 18 -6.51 5.67 -14.12
CA PHE A 18 -7.20 5.52 -15.40
C PHE A 18 -8.30 4.44 -15.32
N TYR A 19 -7.97 3.26 -14.76
CA TYR A 19 -8.96 2.19 -14.60
C TYR A 19 -9.97 2.48 -13.47
N TYR A 20 -9.53 3.07 -12.37
CA TYR A 20 -10.41 3.49 -11.29
C TYR A 20 -11.51 4.46 -11.77
N ASN A 21 -11.13 5.46 -12.56
CA ASN A 21 -12.05 6.49 -13.06
C ASN A 21 -13.05 5.97 -14.11
N GLN A 22 -12.82 4.80 -14.68
CA GLN A 22 -13.80 4.13 -15.53
C GLN A 22 -14.94 3.49 -14.74
N GLY A 23 -14.84 3.48 -13.40
CA GLY A 23 -15.79 2.88 -12.50
C GLY A 23 -15.57 1.37 -12.36
N ILE A 24 -15.30 0.94 -11.13
CA ILE A 24 -15.22 -0.46 -10.71
C ILE A 24 -16.31 -0.63 -9.65
N PRO A 25 -17.41 -1.38 -9.93
CA PRO A 25 -18.55 -1.45 -9.03
C PRO A 25 -18.33 -2.47 -7.91
N ASP A 26 -17.20 -2.38 -7.18
CA ASP A 26 -16.78 -3.35 -6.17
C ASP A 26 -17.08 -2.94 -4.72
N GLU A 27 -17.85 -1.87 -4.50
CA GLU A 27 -18.30 -1.46 -3.17
C GLU A 27 -19.21 -2.55 -2.54
N ASN A 28 -20.11 -3.13 -3.36
CA ASN A 28 -20.93 -4.28 -3.01
C ASN A 28 -20.29 -5.56 -3.56
N TRP A 29 -19.09 -5.92 -3.07
CA TRP A 29 -18.34 -7.06 -3.61
C TRP A 29 -18.97 -8.43 -3.34
N TYR A 30 -19.99 -8.52 -2.50
CA TYR A 30 -20.79 -9.73 -2.31
C TYR A 30 -22.24 -9.42 -1.94
N ARG A 31 -23.12 -10.38 -2.23
CA ARG A 31 -24.52 -10.43 -1.80
C ARG A 31 -24.82 -11.79 -1.19
N SER A 32 -25.54 -11.81 -0.07
CA SER A 32 -26.01 -13.05 0.58
C SER A 32 -27.43 -12.85 1.10
N PRO A 33 -28.40 -13.73 0.73
CA PRO A 33 -28.30 -14.78 -0.29
C PRO A 33 -28.12 -14.18 -1.69
N GLY A 34 -27.51 -14.97 -2.59
CA GLY A 34 -27.36 -14.60 -3.99
C GLY A 34 -28.68 -14.63 -4.76
N SER A 35 -28.73 -13.91 -5.88
CA SER A 35 -29.94 -13.72 -6.70
C SER A 35 -30.47 -14.99 -7.39
N LYS A 36 -29.61 -16.01 -7.55
CA LYS A 36 -29.93 -17.29 -8.20
C LYS A 36 -30.01 -18.47 -7.23
N GLY A 37 -30.21 -18.21 -5.93
CA GLY A 37 -30.35 -19.25 -4.91
C GLY A 37 -29.04 -19.77 -4.33
N GLN A 38 -27.86 -19.24 -4.75
CA GLN A 38 -26.60 -19.53 -4.10
C GLN A 38 -26.51 -18.83 -2.74
N SER A 39 -25.73 -19.41 -1.80
CA SER A 39 -25.54 -18.84 -0.47
C SER A 39 -24.82 -17.48 -0.50
N VAL A 40 -23.89 -17.29 -1.44
CA VAL A 40 -23.16 -16.05 -1.67
C VAL A 40 -22.96 -15.85 -3.17
N GLU A 41 -23.15 -14.62 -3.64
CA GLU A 41 -22.86 -14.15 -4.98
C GLU A 41 -21.76 -13.08 -4.86
N PHE A 42 -20.62 -13.30 -5.52
CA PHE A 42 -19.52 -12.33 -5.55
C PHE A 42 -19.65 -11.41 -6.76
N PHE A 43 -19.33 -10.14 -6.56
CA PHE A 43 -19.40 -9.08 -7.57
C PHE A 43 -20.72 -9.02 -8.33
N PRO A 44 -21.87 -8.92 -7.60
CA PRO A 44 -23.21 -9.02 -8.20
C PRO A 44 -23.51 -7.94 -9.24
N ASP A 45 -22.81 -6.80 -9.15
CA ASP A 45 -23.04 -5.65 -10.02
C ASP A 45 -22.02 -5.56 -11.17
N PHE A 46 -21.08 -6.56 -11.30
CA PHE A 46 -20.07 -6.58 -12.36
C PHE A 46 -20.66 -7.01 -13.70
N LYS A 47 -20.23 -6.30 -14.74
CA LYS A 47 -20.31 -6.73 -16.13
C LYS A 47 -18.95 -7.35 -16.56
N GLU A 48 -18.92 -7.99 -17.72
CA GLU A 48 -17.70 -8.63 -18.24
C GLU A 48 -16.51 -7.65 -18.33
N GLU A 49 -16.76 -6.44 -18.78
CA GLU A 49 -15.75 -5.37 -18.89
C GLU A 49 -15.17 -4.93 -17.54
N ASP A 50 -15.95 -5.03 -16.45
CA ASP A 50 -15.53 -4.56 -15.12
C ASP A 50 -14.45 -5.47 -14.53
N PHE A 51 -14.45 -6.77 -14.86
CA PHE A 51 -13.37 -7.69 -14.48
C PHE A 51 -12.03 -7.28 -15.11
N THR A 52 -12.04 -6.82 -16.36
CA THR A 52 -10.83 -6.31 -17.01
C THR A 52 -10.33 -5.01 -16.35
N LYS A 53 -11.23 -4.09 -16.00
CA LYS A 53 -10.89 -2.87 -15.27
C LYS A 53 -10.30 -3.19 -13.90
N GLN A 54 -10.95 -4.07 -13.13
CA GLN A 54 -10.48 -4.51 -11.81
C GLN A 54 -9.11 -5.18 -11.90
N PHE A 55 -8.91 -6.08 -12.87
CA PHE A 55 -7.63 -6.76 -13.07
C PHE A 55 -6.49 -5.78 -13.32
N ASN A 56 -6.67 -4.83 -14.22
CA ASN A 56 -5.64 -3.83 -14.52
C ASN A 56 -5.43 -2.85 -13.36
N PHE A 57 -6.50 -2.43 -12.68
CA PHE A 57 -6.41 -1.63 -11.46
C PHE A 57 -5.56 -2.35 -10.40
N ASN A 58 -5.83 -3.63 -10.13
CA ASN A 58 -5.09 -4.43 -9.18
C ASN A 58 -3.60 -4.55 -9.57
N TYR A 59 -3.32 -4.84 -10.84
CA TYR A 59 -1.98 -4.97 -11.38
C TYR A 59 -1.14 -3.70 -11.17
N PHE A 60 -1.64 -2.55 -11.60
CA PHE A 60 -0.89 -1.29 -11.47
C PHE A 60 -0.81 -0.78 -10.03
N SER A 61 -1.83 -1.00 -9.20
CA SER A 61 -1.79 -0.65 -7.77
C SER A 61 -0.78 -1.50 -6.99
N GLU A 62 -0.65 -2.78 -7.30
CA GLU A 62 0.39 -3.64 -6.72
C GLU A 62 1.79 -3.08 -7.01
N TYR A 63 2.11 -2.82 -8.28
CA TYR A 63 3.40 -2.22 -8.66
C TYR A 63 3.61 -0.84 -8.03
N PHE A 64 2.56 -0.05 -7.86
CA PHE A 64 2.64 1.23 -7.17
C PHE A 64 3.13 1.05 -5.72
N PHE A 65 2.55 0.14 -4.95
CA PHE A 65 2.98 -0.09 -3.57
C PHE A 65 4.41 -0.62 -3.48
N LEU A 66 4.80 -1.55 -4.34
CA LEU A 66 6.16 -2.09 -4.39
C LEU A 66 7.19 -1.00 -4.72
N GLN A 67 6.91 -0.14 -5.68
CA GLN A 67 7.79 0.96 -6.06
C GLN A 67 7.85 2.04 -4.98
N GLY A 68 6.73 2.39 -4.35
CA GLY A 68 6.70 3.39 -3.29
C GLY A 68 7.58 3.01 -2.10
N PHE A 69 7.48 1.76 -1.63
CA PHE A 69 8.36 1.28 -0.55
C PHE A 69 9.84 1.21 -0.99
N SER A 70 10.12 0.92 -2.26
CA SER A 70 11.49 1.01 -2.76
C SER A 70 12.04 2.44 -2.78
N ILE A 71 11.16 3.46 -2.84
CA ILE A 71 11.54 4.87 -2.71
C ILE A 71 11.81 5.21 -1.25
N PHE A 72 11.00 4.76 -0.29
CA PHE A 72 11.30 4.93 1.13
C PHE A 72 12.67 4.34 1.50
N GLU A 73 12.98 3.12 1.02
CA GLU A 73 14.31 2.52 1.23
C GLU A 73 15.43 3.39 0.61
N LEU A 74 15.20 3.96 -0.57
CA LEU A 74 16.16 4.88 -1.18
C LEU A 74 16.32 6.18 -0.38
N ILE A 75 15.23 6.73 0.19
CA ILE A 75 15.29 7.86 1.11
C ILE A 75 16.16 7.50 2.32
N GLY A 76 16.03 6.29 2.88
CA GLY A 76 16.92 5.79 3.93
C GLY A 76 18.40 5.84 3.53
N HIS A 77 18.75 5.43 2.31
CA HIS A 77 20.12 5.55 1.79
C HIS A 77 20.57 7.00 1.63
N ILE A 78 19.68 7.90 1.20
CA ILE A 78 19.97 9.33 1.09
C ILE A 78 20.28 9.94 2.46
N ILE A 79 19.47 9.64 3.48
CA ILE A 79 19.68 10.09 4.86
C ILE A 79 21.06 9.62 5.35
N VAL A 80 21.38 8.34 5.19
CA VAL A 80 22.68 7.78 5.61
C VAL A 80 23.84 8.50 4.97
N ASN A 81 23.76 8.84 3.68
CA ASN A 81 24.83 9.53 2.96
C ASN A 81 24.93 11.01 3.34
N ILE A 82 23.81 11.74 3.46
CA ILE A 82 23.83 13.19 3.79
C ILE A 82 24.39 13.43 5.20
N TYR A 83 24.05 12.58 6.16
CA TYR A 83 24.39 12.75 7.58
C TYR A 83 25.62 11.93 8.00
N ASP A 84 26.32 11.30 7.07
CA ASP A 84 27.46 10.41 7.35
C ASP A 84 27.17 9.42 8.49
N ILE A 85 26.05 8.68 8.36
CA ILE A 85 25.63 7.71 9.34
C ILE A 85 26.32 6.38 9.07
N GLN A 86 27.01 5.85 10.06
CA GLN A 86 27.74 4.58 9.95
C GLN A 86 26.79 3.39 10.10
N LEU A 87 26.33 2.85 8.98
CA LEU A 87 25.54 1.62 8.88
C LEU A 87 26.13 0.69 7.82
N LYS A 88 26.13 -0.62 8.06
CA LYS A 88 26.48 -1.57 7.01
C LYS A 88 25.43 -1.51 5.89
N ARG A 89 25.89 -1.56 4.62
CA ARG A 89 25.00 -1.42 3.44
C ARG A 89 23.75 -2.30 3.51
N LYS A 90 23.88 -3.54 3.99
CA LYS A 90 22.76 -4.48 4.14
C LYS A 90 21.78 -4.16 5.28
N GLU A 91 22.14 -3.22 6.13
CA GLU A 91 21.33 -2.81 7.29
C GLU A 91 20.61 -1.49 7.06
N ILE A 92 20.91 -0.82 5.95
CA ILE A 92 20.27 0.46 5.61
C ILE A 92 18.82 0.17 5.22
N SER A 93 17.90 0.79 5.95
CA SER A 93 16.47 0.86 5.66
C SER A 93 15.93 2.21 6.08
N PHE A 94 14.75 2.60 5.58
CA PHE A 94 14.10 3.85 5.95
C PHE A 94 13.98 3.98 7.48
N HIS A 95 13.48 2.93 8.15
CA HIS A 95 13.32 2.90 9.60
C HIS A 95 14.65 3.06 10.37
N LYS A 96 15.68 2.33 9.96
CA LYS A 96 16.99 2.39 10.65
C LYS A 96 17.68 3.73 10.41
N ALA A 97 17.58 4.28 9.22
CA ALA A 97 18.14 5.59 8.89
C ALA A 97 17.50 6.70 9.75
N ILE A 98 16.17 6.72 9.87
CA ILE A 98 15.46 7.66 10.75
C ILE A 98 15.91 7.50 12.20
N ASN A 99 15.97 6.27 12.73
CA ASN A 99 16.39 6.06 14.11
C ASN A 99 17.80 6.60 14.38
N LYS A 100 18.72 6.47 13.44
CA LYS A 100 20.09 6.99 13.55
C LYS A 100 20.17 8.50 13.33
N LEU A 101 19.25 9.08 12.58
CA LEU A 101 19.16 10.52 12.37
C LEU A 101 18.93 11.27 13.69
N LYS A 102 18.34 10.65 14.70
CA LYS A 102 18.14 11.22 16.05
C LYS A 102 19.44 11.75 16.67
N GLU A 103 20.56 11.13 16.38
CA GLU A 103 21.87 11.50 16.91
C GLU A 103 22.54 12.65 16.11
N LYS A 104 22.00 12.98 14.93
CA LYS A 104 22.58 13.93 13.96
C LYS A 104 21.72 15.19 13.76
N ASP A 105 20.40 15.02 13.61
CA ASP A 105 19.44 16.09 13.36
C ASP A 105 18.11 15.74 14.06
N LEU A 106 17.92 16.29 15.24
CA LEU A 106 16.76 15.97 16.08
C LEU A 106 15.45 16.51 15.48
N VAL A 107 15.49 17.65 14.78
CA VAL A 107 14.29 18.24 14.16
C VAL A 107 13.78 17.36 13.04
N LYS A 108 14.63 17.04 12.08
CA LYS A 108 14.26 16.15 10.96
C LYS A 108 13.93 14.72 11.42
N PHE A 109 14.57 14.27 12.51
CA PHE A 109 14.17 13.00 13.13
C PHE A 109 12.69 13.02 13.54
N TYR A 110 12.24 14.03 14.29
CA TYR A 110 10.86 14.08 14.75
C TYR A 110 9.86 14.22 13.60
N GLU A 111 10.19 14.98 12.56
CA GLU A 111 9.33 15.15 11.39
C GLU A 111 9.18 13.83 10.61
N LEU A 112 10.29 13.15 10.30
CA LEU A 112 10.27 11.86 9.60
C LEU A 112 9.68 10.73 10.45
N ASP A 113 9.92 10.75 11.77
CA ASP A 113 9.35 9.79 12.71
C ASP A 113 7.82 9.93 12.80
N LYS A 114 7.31 11.15 12.79
CA LYS A 114 5.87 11.42 12.71
C LYS A 114 5.24 10.86 11.43
N ILE A 115 5.92 10.99 10.28
CA ILE A 115 5.44 10.46 9.01
C ILE A 115 5.41 8.93 9.07
N ARG A 116 6.49 8.26 9.48
CA ARG A 116 6.56 6.79 9.51
C ARG A 116 5.63 6.14 10.53
N ASN A 117 5.19 6.89 11.55
CA ASN A 117 4.23 6.44 12.56
C ASN A 117 2.80 6.94 12.26
N SER A 118 2.54 7.54 11.10
CA SER A 118 1.21 7.95 10.68
C SER A 118 0.34 6.75 10.28
N ASN A 119 -0.97 6.90 10.39
CA ASN A 119 -1.92 5.89 9.94
C ASN A 119 -1.79 5.65 8.42
N GLU A 120 -1.51 6.69 7.63
CA GLU A 120 -1.33 6.61 6.20
C GLU A 120 -0.13 5.72 5.82
N PHE A 121 0.99 5.85 6.53
CA PHE A 121 2.16 5.01 6.32
C PHE A 121 1.90 3.56 6.75
N ASP A 122 1.27 3.36 7.91
CA ASP A 122 0.94 2.04 8.46
C ASP A 122 -0.04 1.28 7.55
N ASP A 123 -1.10 1.94 7.08
CA ASP A 123 -2.07 1.37 6.12
C ASP A 123 -1.37 0.92 4.83
N ALA A 124 -0.47 1.74 4.28
CA ALA A 124 0.30 1.40 3.09
C ALA A 124 1.27 0.25 3.34
N ALA A 125 1.95 0.24 4.50
CA ALA A 125 2.89 -0.82 4.88
C ALA A 125 2.18 -2.17 5.06
N LYS A 126 1.03 -2.19 5.74
CA LYS A 126 0.18 -3.38 5.90
C LYS A 126 -0.33 -3.88 4.55
N HIS A 127 -0.78 -2.98 3.69
CA HIS A 127 -1.27 -3.35 2.36
C HIS A 127 -0.16 -3.99 1.51
N ARG A 128 1.02 -3.36 1.45
CA ARG A 128 2.20 -3.92 0.77
C ARG A 128 2.64 -5.25 1.37
N HIS A 129 2.65 -5.38 2.71
CA HIS A 129 3.01 -6.62 3.37
C HIS A 129 2.07 -7.77 2.96
N ASN A 130 0.76 -7.52 2.91
CA ASN A 130 -0.21 -8.51 2.46
C ASN A 130 0.00 -8.91 0.99
N ILE A 131 0.28 -7.95 0.11
CA ILE A 131 0.61 -8.25 -1.31
C ILE A 131 1.81 -9.20 -1.42
N THR A 132 2.85 -9.01 -0.60
CA THR A 132 4.12 -9.74 -0.76
C THR A 132 4.24 -11.04 0.02
N HIS A 133 3.53 -11.17 1.12
CA HIS A 133 3.76 -12.27 2.09
C HIS A 133 2.49 -13.03 2.49
N ASN A 134 1.31 -12.49 2.20
CA ASN A 134 0.04 -13.08 2.59
C ASN A 134 -0.88 -13.24 1.38
N GLN A 135 -2.17 -13.37 1.64
CA GLN A 135 -3.18 -13.31 0.59
C GLN A 135 -3.34 -11.88 0.10
N HIS A 136 -3.32 -11.72 -1.23
CA HIS A 136 -3.48 -10.40 -1.87
C HIS A 136 -4.80 -9.75 -1.44
N PRO A 137 -4.79 -8.50 -0.91
CA PRO A 137 -5.96 -7.88 -0.30
C PRO A 137 -7.14 -7.65 -1.26
N GLN A 138 -6.85 -7.57 -2.56
CA GLN A 138 -7.83 -7.36 -3.63
C GLN A 138 -8.31 -8.67 -4.28
N PHE A 139 -7.96 -9.84 -3.69
CA PHE A 139 -8.57 -11.12 -4.00
C PHE A 139 -9.39 -11.60 -2.81
N ILE A 140 -10.55 -12.18 -3.11
CA ILE A 140 -11.45 -12.68 -2.06
C ILE A 140 -10.73 -13.79 -1.28
N SER A 141 -10.63 -13.63 0.04
CA SER A 141 -10.04 -14.65 0.91
C SER A 141 -10.99 -15.85 1.06
N SER A 142 -10.47 -16.98 1.55
CA SER A 142 -11.27 -18.19 1.75
C SER A 142 -12.44 -18.05 2.74
N GLY A 143 -12.46 -16.97 3.54
CA GLY A 143 -13.45 -16.75 4.58
C GLY A 143 -13.37 -17.72 5.77
N ILE A 144 -12.42 -18.65 5.76
CA ILE A 144 -12.22 -19.61 6.85
C ILE A 144 -11.17 -19.05 7.82
N ASN A 145 -11.61 -18.83 9.06
CA ASN A 145 -10.70 -18.36 10.12
C ASN A 145 -10.64 -19.42 11.23
N LYS A 146 -9.41 -19.77 11.64
CA LYS A 146 -9.17 -20.58 12.84
C LYS A 146 -8.86 -19.65 14.01
N CYS A 147 -9.68 -19.69 15.05
CA CYS A 147 -9.45 -18.96 16.28
C CYS A 147 -8.47 -19.73 17.18
N GLU A 148 -7.77 -19.02 18.07
CA GLU A 148 -6.79 -19.61 19.01
C GLU A 148 -7.41 -20.70 19.91
N ASN A 149 -8.72 -20.64 20.18
CA ASN A 149 -9.47 -21.64 20.94
C ASN A 149 -9.89 -22.89 20.14
N GLY A 150 -9.39 -23.04 18.91
CA GLY A 150 -9.70 -24.16 18.02
C GLY A 150 -11.03 -24.05 17.28
N ILE A 151 -11.81 -22.99 17.50
CA ILE A 151 -13.05 -22.74 16.76
C ILE A 151 -12.70 -22.33 15.32
N VAL A 152 -13.38 -22.94 14.36
CA VAL A 152 -13.32 -22.57 12.94
C VAL A 152 -14.57 -21.77 12.59
N THR A 153 -14.39 -20.54 12.12
CA THR A 153 -15.49 -19.74 11.61
C THR A 153 -15.41 -19.67 10.08
N ALA A 154 -16.55 -19.77 9.42
CA ALA A 154 -16.67 -19.59 7.98
C ALA A 154 -17.51 -18.34 7.70
N GLY A 155 -17.04 -17.51 6.76
CA GLY A 155 -17.72 -16.30 6.33
C GLY A 155 -17.49 -16.06 4.84
N VAL A 156 -17.86 -14.88 4.36
CA VAL A 156 -17.67 -14.49 2.94
C VAL A 156 -16.22 -14.15 2.58
N GLY A 157 -15.32 -14.14 3.57
CA GLY A 157 -13.93 -13.74 3.40
C GLY A 157 -13.72 -12.24 3.58
N ASN A 158 -12.54 -11.77 3.11
CA ASN A 158 -12.17 -10.37 3.11
C ASN A 158 -11.78 -9.94 1.69
N TYR A 159 -12.11 -8.71 1.37
CA TYR A 159 -11.78 -8.06 0.12
C TYR A 159 -11.53 -6.56 0.38
N THR A 160 -10.54 -5.98 -0.27
CA THR A 160 -10.27 -4.55 -0.20
C THR A 160 -10.73 -3.87 -1.48
N THR A 161 -11.77 -3.03 -1.37
CA THR A 161 -12.38 -2.34 -2.52
C THR A 161 -11.41 -1.38 -3.19
N SER A 162 -11.65 -1.10 -4.47
CA SER A 162 -10.85 -0.15 -5.27
C SER A 162 -10.82 1.25 -4.63
N GLN A 163 -11.92 1.71 -4.03
CA GLN A 163 -12.00 2.97 -3.30
C GLN A 163 -11.05 2.97 -2.09
N LYS A 164 -11.02 1.88 -1.30
CA LYS A 164 -10.13 1.76 -0.15
C LYS A 164 -8.67 1.72 -0.58
N VAL A 165 -8.33 0.99 -1.64
CA VAL A 165 -6.97 0.93 -2.20
C VAL A 165 -6.52 2.31 -2.66
N LYS A 166 -7.37 3.05 -3.40
CA LYS A 166 -7.09 4.42 -3.81
C LYS A 166 -6.75 5.31 -2.62
N ARG A 167 -7.54 5.27 -1.54
CA ARG A 167 -7.27 6.06 -0.34
C ARG A 167 -5.91 5.73 0.28
N ILE A 168 -5.52 4.45 0.32
CA ILE A 168 -4.21 4.02 0.83
C ILE A 168 -3.08 4.52 -0.08
N MET A 169 -3.27 4.49 -1.41
CA MET A 169 -2.32 5.02 -2.38
C MET A 169 -2.10 6.52 -2.20
N ASP A 170 -3.18 7.29 -2.05
CA ASP A 170 -3.12 8.74 -1.82
C ASP A 170 -2.38 9.06 -0.51
N GLY A 171 -2.65 8.29 0.56
CA GLY A 171 -1.94 8.40 1.83
C GLY A 171 -0.44 8.13 1.70
N MET A 172 -0.06 7.10 0.94
CA MET A 172 1.36 6.79 0.70
C MET A 172 2.07 7.88 -0.11
N LEU A 173 1.42 8.46 -1.13
CA LEU A 173 1.97 9.59 -1.90
C LEU A 173 2.24 10.78 -0.99
N LYS A 174 1.29 11.12 -0.13
CA LYS A 174 1.44 12.20 0.87
C LYS A 174 2.65 11.94 1.79
N CYS A 175 2.83 10.72 2.28
CA CYS A 175 3.99 10.36 3.10
C CYS A 175 5.31 10.50 2.35
N LEU A 176 5.36 10.11 1.07
CA LEU A 176 6.55 10.27 0.22
C LEU A 176 6.88 11.75 -0.02
N GLU A 177 5.89 12.56 -0.39
CA GLU A 177 6.02 14.00 -0.59
C GLU A 177 6.58 14.68 0.66
N GLN A 178 5.93 14.49 1.79
CA GLN A 178 6.35 15.05 3.08
C GLN A 178 7.78 14.59 3.46
N SER A 179 8.13 13.32 3.22
CA SER A 179 9.48 12.82 3.52
C SER A 179 10.56 13.53 2.67
N ILE A 180 10.25 13.82 1.41
CA ILE A 180 11.16 14.55 0.51
C ILE A 180 11.24 16.03 0.92
N GLU A 181 10.14 16.67 1.28
CA GLU A 181 10.11 18.06 1.76
C GLU A 181 10.96 18.25 3.01
N VAL A 182 10.82 17.36 4.00
CA VAL A 182 11.64 17.39 5.23
C VAL A 182 13.14 17.33 4.90
N LEU A 183 13.55 16.51 3.93
CA LEU A 183 14.96 16.40 3.55
C LEU A 183 15.47 17.62 2.77
N ASN A 184 14.61 18.27 1.99
CA ASN A 184 14.95 19.49 1.25
C ASN A 184 15.02 20.74 2.14
N GLY A 185 14.53 20.68 3.38
CA GLY A 185 14.59 21.79 4.32
C GLY A 185 13.52 22.86 4.11
N ASN A 186 12.41 22.50 3.47
CA ASN A 186 11.22 23.35 3.32
C ASN A 186 10.22 23.07 4.42
#